data_e45d8279c4c5567ec26299ebf3f81a48
#
_entry.id   e45d8279c4c5567ec26299ebf3f81a48
#
_cell.length_a   1.000
_cell.length_b   1.000
_cell.length_c   1.000
_cell.angle_alpha   90.00
_cell.angle_beta   90.00
_cell.angle_gamma   90.00
#
_symmetry.space_group_name_H-M   'P 1'
#
loop_
_entity.id
_entity.type
_entity.pdbx_description
1 polymer ?
#
loop_
_entity_poly.entity_id
_entity_poly.type
_entity_poly.pdbx_seq_one_letter_code
_entity_poly.pdbx_strand_id
1 'polypeptide(L)'
;MTKINLIENKVLVPKEFNNVASKYDFATYLSQGYQEDLDHSAKWLGLEGDEKVLDLCCGTGKSSSACLPYIKTGTITGIDNSEGMLKVANEKFAEEIKAGKMSFELQDAMALDFPEESFDAIFMAYGLRNMPDYDKCLNQLYKLLKPGGKICIHDYSLANKSWAKYYWGILSYGFIVPFCTILSGSSKIYTYLAKSVLSFLTPKEIEEKMIQAQFKSIQIKAHKSWRGPILHAFVAKK
;
A
#
# COMPACT_ATOMS: atom_id res chain seq x y z
N MET A 1 -0.12 20.79 24.82
CA MET A 1 0.46 19.99 23.73
C MET A 1 -0.53 19.99 22.58
N THR A 2 -0.23 20.70 21.50
CA THR A 2 -1.06 20.76 20.30
C THR A 2 -1.15 19.34 19.72
N LYS A 3 -2.37 18.80 19.60
CA LYS A 3 -2.58 17.48 18.96
C LYS A 3 -2.13 17.60 17.52
N ILE A 4 -1.01 16.96 17.17
CA ILE A 4 -0.51 16.90 15.80
C ILE A 4 -1.59 16.22 14.94
N ASN A 5 -2.11 16.96 13.95
CA ASN A 5 -3.09 16.42 13.00
C ASN A 5 -2.34 15.72 11.86
N LEU A 6 -2.26 14.39 11.91
CA LEU A 6 -1.57 13.59 10.87
C LEU A 6 -2.23 13.69 9.49
N ILE A 7 -3.51 14.08 9.41
CA ILE A 7 -4.19 14.32 8.14
C ILE A 7 -3.62 15.55 7.44
N GLU A 8 -3.34 16.60 8.21
CA GLU A 8 -2.76 17.83 7.69
C GLU A 8 -1.25 17.73 7.50
N ASN A 9 -0.59 16.81 8.20
CA ASN A 9 0.85 16.64 8.14
C ASN A 9 1.25 15.17 7.93
N LYS A 10 1.04 14.68 6.70
CA LYS A 10 1.35 13.30 6.30
C LYS A 10 2.83 12.94 6.40
N VAL A 11 3.72 13.92 6.44
CA VAL A 11 5.18 13.72 6.62
C VAL A 11 5.50 13.05 7.97
N LEU A 12 4.61 13.16 8.97
CA LEU A 12 4.82 12.53 10.27
C LEU A 12 4.29 11.10 10.38
N VAL A 13 3.57 10.62 9.37
CA VAL A 13 2.98 9.27 9.36
C VAL A 13 4.05 8.17 9.49
N PRO A 14 5.20 8.21 8.79
CA PRO A 14 6.24 7.20 8.92
C PRO A 14 6.77 7.05 10.35
N LYS A 15 6.93 8.18 11.07
CA LYS A 15 7.39 8.16 12.47
C LYS A 15 6.41 7.42 13.39
N GLU A 16 5.11 7.54 13.14
CA GLU A 16 4.11 6.80 13.92
C GLU A 16 4.11 5.30 13.54
N PHE A 17 4.41 4.94 12.29
CA PHE A 17 4.61 3.55 11.88
C PHE A 17 5.86 2.93 12.52
N ASN A 18 6.98 3.67 12.63
CA ASN A 18 8.16 3.22 13.38
C ASN A 18 7.82 2.78 14.80
N ASN A 19 6.95 3.53 15.49
CA ASN A 19 6.58 3.27 16.88
C ASN A 19 5.77 1.98 17.06
N VAL A 20 5.11 1.49 16.03
CA VAL A 20 4.24 0.30 16.09
C VAL A 20 4.73 -0.88 15.26
N ALA A 21 5.87 -0.76 14.57
CA ALA A 21 6.37 -1.72 13.60
C ALA A 21 6.37 -3.17 14.11
N SER A 22 6.90 -3.42 15.32
CA SER A 22 6.96 -4.75 15.92
C SER A 22 5.59 -5.37 16.28
N LYS A 23 4.56 -4.54 16.46
CA LYS A 23 3.20 -4.98 16.82
C LYS A 23 2.26 -4.93 15.62
N TYR A 24 2.67 -4.26 14.54
CA TYR A 24 1.84 -4.06 13.35
C TYR A 24 1.49 -5.38 12.67
N ASP A 25 2.46 -6.26 12.50
CA ASP A 25 2.25 -7.58 11.90
C ASP A 25 1.27 -8.44 12.70
N PHE A 26 1.31 -8.36 14.04
CA PHE A 26 0.36 -9.07 14.89
C PHE A 26 -1.06 -8.51 14.74
N ALA A 27 -1.22 -7.19 14.71
CA ALA A 27 -2.51 -6.54 14.51
C ALA A 27 -3.11 -6.87 13.12
N THR A 28 -2.28 -6.89 12.07
CA THR A 28 -2.72 -7.27 10.71
C THR A 28 -2.94 -8.78 10.55
N TYR A 29 -2.21 -9.64 11.28
CA TYR A 29 -2.44 -11.08 11.32
C TYR A 29 -3.82 -11.41 11.90
N LEU A 30 -4.25 -10.71 12.94
CA LEU A 30 -5.60 -10.85 13.49
C LEU A 30 -6.71 -10.30 12.58
N SER A 31 -6.36 -9.48 11.58
CA SER A 31 -7.30 -9.03 10.56
C SER A 31 -7.48 -10.12 9.51
N GLN A 32 -8.42 -11.03 9.78
CA GLN A 32 -8.75 -12.13 8.86
C GLN A 32 -8.96 -11.61 7.43
N GLY A 33 -8.25 -12.19 6.46
CA GLY A 33 -8.32 -11.84 5.04
C GLY A 33 -7.43 -10.67 4.60
N TYR A 34 -6.63 -10.05 5.49
CA TYR A 34 -5.71 -8.98 5.09
C TYR A 34 -4.66 -9.49 4.07
N GLN A 35 -4.04 -10.63 4.36
CA GLN A 35 -3.07 -11.23 3.45
C GLN A 35 -3.76 -11.76 2.17
N GLU A 36 -4.92 -12.39 2.30
CA GLU A 36 -5.71 -12.86 1.14
C GLU A 36 -6.06 -11.73 0.16
N ASP A 37 -6.38 -10.53 0.67
CA ASP A 37 -6.66 -9.38 -0.18
C ASP A 37 -5.39 -8.91 -0.91
N LEU A 38 -4.23 -8.93 -0.27
CA LEU A 38 -2.94 -8.64 -0.92
C LEU A 38 -2.60 -9.70 -1.97
N ASP A 39 -2.80 -10.98 -1.67
CA ASP A 39 -2.54 -12.10 -2.58
C ASP A 39 -3.43 -12.00 -3.83
N HIS A 40 -4.72 -11.63 -3.65
CA HIS A 40 -5.60 -11.37 -4.78
C HIS A 40 -5.11 -10.20 -5.65
N SER A 41 -4.64 -9.12 -5.03
CA SER A 41 -4.15 -7.96 -5.77
C SER A 41 -2.84 -8.25 -6.50
N ALA A 42 -1.93 -8.98 -5.88
CA ALA A 42 -0.71 -9.47 -6.53
C ALA A 42 -1.04 -10.39 -7.73
N LYS A 43 -2.05 -11.28 -7.59
CA LYS A 43 -2.54 -12.10 -8.70
C LYS A 43 -3.10 -11.26 -9.85
N TRP A 44 -3.83 -10.17 -9.56
CA TRP A 44 -4.38 -9.28 -10.58
C TRP A 44 -3.30 -8.47 -11.31
N LEU A 45 -2.15 -8.23 -10.68
CA LEU A 45 -0.99 -7.62 -11.33
C LEU A 45 -0.50 -8.47 -12.53
N GLY A 46 -0.70 -9.79 -12.45
CA GLY A 46 -0.48 -10.71 -13.58
C GLY A 46 1.00 -10.82 -13.95
N LEU A 47 1.84 -11.11 -12.95
CA LEU A 47 3.28 -11.36 -13.12
C LEU A 47 3.50 -12.72 -13.81
N GLU A 48 4.53 -12.80 -14.66
CA GLU A 48 4.90 -13.97 -15.46
C GLU A 48 6.14 -14.70 -14.90
N GLY A 49 6.93 -13.98 -14.08
CA GLY A 49 7.98 -14.55 -13.24
C GLY A 49 9.38 -13.99 -13.39
N ASP A 50 9.65 -13.19 -14.40
CA ASP A 50 10.96 -12.59 -14.68
C ASP A 50 11.01 -11.08 -14.43
N GLU A 51 9.90 -10.51 -13.95
CA GLU A 51 9.77 -9.07 -13.76
C GLU A 51 10.65 -8.52 -12.63
N LYS A 52 11.15 -7.32 -12.83
CA LYS A 52 11.63 -6.44 -11.77
C LYS A 52 10.45 -5.70 -11.19
N VAL A 53 10.04 -6.07 -9.99
CA VAL A 53 8.87 -5.51 -9.29
C VAL A 53 9.34 -4.46 -8.28
N LEU A 54 8.73 -3.28 -8.31
CA LEU A 54 8.81 -2.30 -7.23
C LEU A 54 7.60 -2.49 -6.31
N ASP A 55 7.84 -2.77 -5.03
CA ASP A 55 6.81 -2.75 -3.99
C ASP A 55 6.94 -1.45 -3.18
N LEU A 56 6.09 -0.47 -3.47
CA LEU A 56 6.17 0.86 -2.88
C LEU A 56 5.31 0.96 -1.61
N CYS A 57 5.88 1.51 -0.53
CA CYS A 57 5.32 1.50 0.82
C CYS A 57 5.16 0.07 1.35
N CYS A 58 6.21 -0.74 1.19
CA CYS A 58 6.19 -2.18 1.46
C CYS A 58 6.01 -2.53 2.96
N GLY A 59 6.27 -1.58 3.86
CA GLY A 59 6.19 -1.77 5.31
C GLY A 59 7.05 -2.93 5.77
N THR A 60 6.44 -3.91 6.46
CA THR A 60 7.09 -5.15 6.93
C THR A 60 7.20 -6.23 5.83
N GLY A 61 6.99 -5.88 4.55
CA GLY A 61 7.11 -6.77 3.39
C GLY A 61 5.90 -7.68 3.15
N LYS A 62 4.72 -7.39 3.71
CA LYS A 62 3.51 -8.21 3.46
C LYS A 62 3.05 -8.17 2.01
N SER A 63 3.12 -7.01 1.37
CA SER A 63 2.85 -6.82 -0.06
C SER A 63 3.90 -7.52 -0.93
N SER A 64 5.17 -7.42 -0.54
CA SER A 64 6.26 -8.15 -1.20
C SER A 64 6.04 -9.67 -1.12
N SER A 65 5.61 -10.19 0.04
CA SER A 65 5.31 -11.62 0.19
C SER A 65 4.16 -12.10 -0.69
N ALA A 66 3.18 -11.23 -0.97
CA ALA A 66 2.08 -11.54 -1.88
C ALA A 66 2.53 -11.66 -3.34
N CYS A 67 3.55 -10.90 -3.74
CA CYS A 67 4.14 -10.97 -5.08
C CYS A 67 5.12 -12.14 -5.24
N LEU A 68 5.81 -12.55 -4.17
CA LEU A 68 6.89 -13.55 -4.19
C LEU A 68 6.53 -14.89 -4.86
N PRO A 69 5.33 -15.48 -4.67
CA PRO A 69 4.94 -16.73 -5.33
C PRO A 69 4.92 -16.66 -6.86
N TYR A 70 4.84 -15.45 -7.42
CA TYR A 70 4.81 -15.21 -8.87
C TYR A 70 6.20 -14.92 -9.44
N ILE A 71 7.25 -14.76 -8.61
CA ILE A 71 8.62 -14.47 -9.04
C ILE A 71 9.42 -15.76 -9.17
N LYS A 72 9.96 -16.02 -10.35
CA LYS A 72 10.83 -17.17 -10.68
C LYS A 72 12.29 -16.72 -10.78
N THR A 73 12.58 -15.92 -11.79
CA THR A 73 13.90 -15.34 -12.09
C THR A 73 13.97 -13.81 -11.91
N GLY A 74 12.80 -13.18 -11.75
CA GLY A 74 12.68 -11.76 -11.46
C GLY A 74 13.08 -11.38 -10.02
N THR A 75 12.89 -10.13 -9.67
CA THR A 75 13.26 -9.58 -8.36
C THR A 75 12.18 -8.64 -7.82
N ILE A 76 12.14 -8.49 -6.49
CA ILE A 76 11.28 -7.52 -5.81
C ILE A 76 12.17 -6.53 -5.06
N THR A 77 12.00 -5.25 -5.34
CA THR A 77 12.60 -4.14 -4.57
C THR A 77 11.51 -3.48 -3.74
N GLY A 78 11.56 -3.66 -2.43
CA GLY A 78 10.63 -3.03 -1.48
C GLY A 78 11.15 -1.68 -1.02
N ILE A 79 10.32 -0.66 -1.06
CA ILE A 79 10.63 0.70 -0.61
C ILE A 79 9.68 1.12 0.50
N ASP A 80 10.24 1.64 1.57
CA ASP A 80 9.48 2.29 2.64
C ASP A 80 10.31 3.43 3.25
N ASN A 81 9.67 4.41 3.87
CA ASN A 81 10.35 5.48 4.57
C ASN A 81 10.38 5.30 6.11
N SER A 82 10.05 4.10 6.58
CA SER A 82 10.06 3.69 7.97
C SER A 82 11.19 2.67 8.22
N GLU A 83 12.29 3.10 8.86
CA GLU A 83 13.41 2.22 9.22
C GLU A 83 12.94 1.02 10.06
N GLY A 84 12.00 1.26 11.01
CA GLY A 84 11.47 0.21 11.87
C GLY A 84 10.71 -0.86 11.10
N MET A 85 9.94 -0.47 10.07
CA MET A 85 9.25 -1.41 9.19
C MET A 85 10.23 -2.21 8.35
N LEU A 86 11.22 -1.54 7.75
CA LEU A 86 12.24 -2.18 6.92
C LEU A 86 13.14 -3.13 7.73
N LYS A 87 13.43 -2.81 9.00
CA LYS A 87 14.13 -3.75 9.88
C LYS A 87 13.39 -5.07 9.99
N VAL A 88 12.08 -5.03 10.25
CA VAL A 88 11.24 -6.23 10.32
C VAL A 88 11.21 -6.96 8.98
N ALA A 89 11.11 -6.23 7.86
CA ALA A 89 11.12 -6.83 6.52
C ALA A 89 12.46 -7.55 6.24
N ASN A 90 13.59 -6.91 6.52
CA ASN A 90 14.92 -7.49 6.33
C ASN A 90 15.16 -8.75 7.19
N GLU A 91 14.69 -8.74 8.44
CA GLU A 91 14.78 -9.93 9.30
C GLU A 91 13.90 -11.07 8.79
N LYS A 92 12.69 -10.76 8.34
CA LYS A 92 11.69 -11.73 7.90
C LYS A 92 12.05 -12.40 6.56
N PHE A 93 12.66 -11.65 5.63
CA PHE A 93 12.99 -12.12 4.28
C PHE A 93 14.50 -12.30 4.06
N ALA A 94 15.25 -12.61 5.13
CA ALA A 94 16.71 -12.76 5.07
C ALA A 94 17.17 -13.80 4.04
N GLU A 95 16.44 -14.91 3.89
CA GLU A 95 16.77 -15.96 2.93
C GLU A 95 16.51 -15.52 1.48
N GLU A 96 15.40 -14.81 1.21
CA GLU A 96 15.07 -14.27 -0.10
C GLU A 96 16.04 -13.16 -0.52
N ILE A 97 16.50 -12.35 0.44
CA ILE A 97 17.52 -11.32 0.21
C ILE A 97 18.85 -11.98 -0.12
N LYS A 98 19.28 -13.00 0.65
CA LYS A 98 20.49 -13.75 0.38
C LYS A 98 20.47 -14.45 -0.98
N ALA A 99 19.29 -14.93 -1.39
CA ALA A 99 19.07 -15.54 -2.69
C ALA A 99 19.01 -14.51 -3.85
N GLY A 100 19.10 -13.21 -3.57
CA GLY A 100 19.02 -12.13 -4.57
C GLY A 100 17.63 -11.91 -5.15
N LYS A 101 16.58 -12.49 -4.54
CA LYS A 101 15.20 -12.36 -4.99
C LYS A 101 14.50 -11.10 -4.47
N MET A 102 14.94 -10.60 -3.32
CA MET A 102 14.38 -9.42 -2.67
C MET A 102 15.46 -8.46 -2.20
N SER A 103 15.12 -7.17 -2.18
CA SER A 103 15.87 -6.11 -1.47
C SER A 103 14.89 -5.13 -0.84
N PHE A 104 15.31 -4.49 0.24
CA PHE A 104 14.52 -3.45 0.91
C PHE A 104 15.37 -2.20 1.11
N GLU A 105 14.84 -1.04 0.70
CA GLU A 105 15.57 0.22 0.70
C GLU A 105 14.77 1.34 1.37
N LEU A 106 15.46 2.17 2.15
CA LEU A 106 14.88 3.34 2.81
C LEU A 106 14.86 4.51 1.82
N GLN A 107 13.69 4.80 1.28
CA GLN A 107 13.49 5.94 0.38
C GLN A 107 12.11 6.60 0.61
N ASP A 108 12.00 7.87 0.27
CA ASP A 108 10.72 8.57 0.25
C ASP A 108 9.97 8.27 -1.07
N ALA A 109 8.75 7.77 -0.96
CA ALA A 109 7.87 7.51 -2.11
C ALA A 109 7.62 8.75 -2.98
N MET A 110 7.85 9.96 -2.47
CA MET A 110 7.71 11.21 -3.20
C MET A 110 9.02 11.68 -3.88
N ALA A 111 10.13 10.96 -3.68
CA ALA A 111 11.47 11.29 -4.20
C ALA A 111 12.30 10.02 -4.39
N LEU A 112 11.81 9.10 -5.24
CA LEU A 112 12.47 7.84 -5.54
C LEU A 112 13.69 8.08 -6.44
N ASP A 113 14.81 7.45 -6.06
CA ASP A 113 16.08 7.53 -6.78
C ASP A 113 16.30 6.28 -7.65
N PHE A 114 15.50 6.17 -8.71
CA PHE A 114 15.63 5.14 -9.73
C PHE A 114 15.58 5.77 -11.11
N PRO A 115 16.32 5.23 -12.09
CA PRO A 115 16.18 5.64 -13.50
C PRO A 115 14.74 5.45 -13.99
N GLU A 116 14.33 6.25 -14.96
CA GLU A 116 13.08 6.02 -15.67
C GLU A 116 13.10 4.62 -16.33
N GLU A 117 11.93 3.99 -16.46
CA GLU A 117 11.76 2.67 -17.09
C GLU A 117 12.60 1.54 -16.44
N SER A 118 12.75 1.59 -15.10
CA SER A 118 13.52 0.59 -14.34
C SER A 118 12.75 -0.67 -14.01
N PHE A 119 11.41 -0.59 -13.93
CA PHE A 119 10.56 -1.67 -13.41
C PHE A 119 9.56 -2.18 -14.44
N ASP A 120 9.37 -3.51 -14.45
CA ASP A 120 8.37 -4.17 -15.28
C ASP A 120 7.00 -4.11 -14.63
N ALA A 121 6.96 -4.10 -13.30
CA ALA A 121 5.72 -3.98 -12.55
C ALA A 121 5.91 -3.16 -11.26
N ILE A 122 4.82 -2.49 -10.83
CA ILE A 122 4.75 -1.78 -9.55
C ILE A 122 3.56 -2.30 -8.75
N PHE A 123 3.79 -2.65 -7.49
CA PHE A 123 2.76 -2.93 -6.51
C PHE A 123 2.81 -1.89 -5.41
N MET A 124 1.68 -1.30 -5.05
CA MET A 124 1.59 -0.31 -3.98
C MET A 124 0.37 -0.62 -3.12
N ALA A 125 0.58 -1.13 -1.91
CA ALA A 125 -0.49 -1.48 -1.00
C ALA A 125 -0.58 -0.51 0.17
N TYR A 126 -1.80 0.06 0.37
CA TYR A 126 -2.13 1.00 1.45
C TYR A 126 -1.23 2.25 1.54
N GLY A 127 -0.57 2.57 0.43
CA GLY A 127 0.40 3.65 0.34
C GLY A 127 -0.21 4.94 -0.20
N LEU A 128 -1.02 4.89 -1.27
CA LEU A 128 -1.44 6.06 -2.02
C LEU A 128 -2.17 7.10 -1.15
N ARG A 129 -3.05 6.68 -0.25
CA ARG A 129 -3.79 7.60 0.63
C ARG A 129 -2.87 8.42 1.56
N ASN A 130 -1.65 7.93 1.81
CA ASN A 130 -0.67 8.59 2.66
C ASN A 130 0.19 9.61 1.90
N MET A 131 0.12 9.64 0.57
CA MET A 131 0.90 10.58 -0.23
C MET A 131 0.37 12.01 -0.05
N PRO A 132 1.27 12.99 0.12
CA PRO A 132 0.88 14.40 0.20
C PRO A 132 0.38 14.94 -1.16
N ASP A 133 0.91 14.43 -2.26
CA ASP A 133 0.57 14.81 -3.63
C ASP A 133 0.38 13.54 -4.48
N TYR A 134 -0.88 13.23 -4.79
CA TYR A 134 -1.25 12.05 -5.55
C TYR A 134 -0.79 12.12 -7.01
N ASP A 135 -0.87 13.31 -7.62
CA ASP A 135 -0.55 13.50 -9.02
C ASP A 135 0.97 13.37 -9.24
N LYS A 136 1.77 13.97 -8.36
CA LYS A 136 3.23 13.80 -8.37
C LYS A 136 3.61 12.33 -8.18
N CYS A 137 3.00 11.63 -7.23
CA CYS A 137 3.25 10.21 -6.97
C CYS A 137 2.94 9.38 -8.22
N LEU A 138 1.74 9.48 -8.78
CA LEU A 138 1.31 8.69 -9.93
C LEU A 138 2.16 8.97 -11.18
N ASN A 139 2.51 10.24 -11.44
CA ASN A 139 3.39 10.61 -12.54
C ASN A 139 4.80 10.01 -12.38
N GLN A 140 5.34 9.98 -11.15
CA GLN A 140 6.62 9.34 -10.88
C GLN A 140 6.56 7.83 -11.11
N LEU A 141 5.51 7.15 -10.65
CA LEU A 141 5.32 5.72 -10.86
C LEU A 141 5.17 5.39 -12.35
N TYR A 142 4.46 6.22 -13.11
CA TYR A 142 4.36 6.07 -14.58
C TYR A 142 5.73 6.13 -15.26
N LYS A 143 6.59 7.07 -14.85
CA LYS A 143 7.94 7.19 -15.41
C LYS A 143 8.83 5.99 -15.09
N LEU A 144 8.73 5.46 -13.87
CA LEU A 144 9.53 4.31 -13.43
C LEU A 144 9.15 3.00 -14.13
N LEU A 145 7.91 2.87 -14.62
CA LEU A 145 7.49 1.70 -15.38
C LEU A 145 8.09 1.71 -16.78
N LYS A 146 8.57 0.55 -17.23
CA LYS A 146 8.92 0.29 -18.63
C LYS A 146 7.67 0.40 -19.52
N PRO A 147 7.83 0.65 -20.83
CA PRO A 147 6.72 0.56 -21.80
C PRO A 147 6.01 -0.80 -21.70
N GLY A 148 4.69 -0.78 -21.54
CA GLY A 148 3.86 -1.97 -21.32
C GLY A 148 3.88 -2.54 -19.90
N GLY A 149 4.67 -1.94 -19.01
CA GLY A 149 4.73 -2.30 -17.59
C GLY A 149 3.38 -2.14 -16.89
N LYS A 150 3.19 -2.89 -15.82
CA LYS A 150 1.92 -3.01 -15.11
C LYS A 150 2.00 -2.37 -13.72
N ILE A 151 0.90 -1.80 -13.24
CA ILE A 151 0.79 -1.29 -11.87
C ILE A 151 -0.46 -1.86 -11.21
N CYS A 152 -0.36 -2.16 -9.91
CA CYS A 152 -1.50 -2.43 -9.06
C CYS A 152 -1.42 -1.56 -7.80
N ILE A 153 -2.39 -0.68 -7.62
CA ILE A 153 -2.57 0.11 -6.40
C ILE A 153 -3.70 -0.53 -5.61
N HIS A 154 -3.40 -0.99 -4.40
CA HIS A 154 -4.35 -1.62 -3.47
C HIS A 154 -4.55 -0.68 -2.28
N ASP A 155 -5.73 -0.08 -2.14
CA ASP A 155 -5.98 0.83 -1.03
C ASP A 155 -7.46 0.88 -0.64
N TYR A 156 -7.73 1.34 0.59
CA TYR A 156 -9.07 1.68 1.02
C TYR A 156 -9.55 2.87 0.20
N SER A 157 -10.70 2.70 -0.46
CA SER A 157 -11.39 3.78 -1.16
C SER A 157 -12.88 3.55 -1.05
N LEU A 158 -13.59 4.52 -0.49
CA LEU A 158 -15.02 4.36 -0.27
C LEU A 158 -15.76 4.57 -1.59
N ALA A 159 -16.52 3.57 -2.03
CA ALA A 159 -17.44 3.74 -3.13
C ALA A 159 -18.34 4.95 -2.84
N ASN A 160 -18.71 5.70 -3.89
CA ASN A 160 -19.45 6.97 -3.77
C ASN A 160 -20.91 6.76 -3.28
N LYS A 161 -21.06 6.01 -2.20
CA LYS A 161 -22.33 5.68 -1.54
C LYS A 161 -22.27 6.11 -0.09
N SER A 162 -23.23 6.90 0.33
CA SER A 162 -23.33 7.39 1.72
C SER A 162 -23.22 6.28 2.76
N TRP A 163 -23.78 5.09 2.48
CA TRP A 163 -23.73 3.95 3.37
C TRP A 163 -22.30 3.39 3.57
N ALA A 164 -21.40 3.48 2.56
CA ALA A 164 -20.03 3.01 2.70
C ALA A 164 -19.24 3.85 3.72
N LYS A 165 -19.51 5.16 3.79
CA LYS A 165 -18.94 6.05 4.81
C LYS A 165 -19.47 5.71 6.22
N TYR A 166 -20.76 5.43 6.33
CA TYR A 166 -21.39 4.97 7.59
C TYR A 166 -20.80 3.63 8.04
N TYR A 167 -20.73 2.69 7.13
CA TYR A 167 -20.17 1.37 7.37
C TYR A 167 -18.71 1.46 7.84
N TRP A 168 -17.88 2.25 7.15
CA TRP A 168 -16.50 2.50 7.58
C TRP A 168 -16.43 3.17 8.95
N GLY A 169 -17.28 4.16 9.21
CA GLY A 169 -17.35 4.85 10.51
C GLY A 169 -17.62 3.88 11.65
N ILE A 170 -18.63 3.02 11.52
CA ILE A 170 -18.97 2.00 12.53
C ILE A 170 -17.82 1.00 12.69
N LEU A 171 -17.29 0.48 11.60
CA LEU A 171 -16.21 -0.49 11.62
C LEU A 171 -14.94 0.07 12.27
N SER A 172 -14.53 1.28 11.85
CA SER A 172 -13.28 1.88 12.31
C SER A 172 -13.36 2.32 13.76
N TYR A 173 -14.38 3.10 14.14
CA TYR A 173 -14.48 3.64 15.51
C TYR A 173 -15.11 2.65 16.50
N GLY A 174 -15.97 1.73 16.04
CA GLY A 174 -16.57 0.71 16.88
C GLY A 174 -15.67 -0.48 17.16
N PHE A 175 -14.77 -0.83 16.22
CA PHE A 175 -13.97 -2.06 16.34
C PHE A 175 -12.47 -1.83 16.11
N ILE A 176 -12.03 -1.27 14.97
CA ILE A 176 -10.61 -1.21 14.62
C ILE A 176 -9.83 -0.35 15.61
N VAL A 177 -10.26 0.89 15.85
CA VAL A 177 -9.55 1.83 16.74
C VAL A 177 -9.49 1.31 18.17
N PRO A 178 -10.59 0.89 18.84
CA PRO A 178 -10.52 0.35 20.19
C PRO A 178 -9.65 -0.90 20.30
N PHE A 179 -9.89 -1.89 19.44
CA PHE A 179 -9.20 -3.17 19.47
C PHE A 179 -7.69 -3.01 19.23
N CYS A 180 -7.31 -2.31 18.16
CA CYS A 180 -5.90 -2.09 17.85
C CYS A 180 -5.19 -1.17 18.86
N THR A 181 -5.92 -0.25 19.51
CA THR A 181 -5.37 0.56 20.61
C THR A 181 -5.00 -0.30 21.81
N ILE A 182 -5.85 -1.26 22.18
CA ILE A 182 -5.57 -2.20 23.26
C ILE A 182 -4.33 -3.04 22.95
N LEU A 183 -4.19 -3.54 21.70
CA LEU A 183 -3.08 -4.38 21.30
C LEU A 183 -1.75 -3.63 21.18
N SER A 184 -1.76 -2.43 20.61
CA SER A 184 -0.54 -1.67 20.31
C SER A 184 -0.15 -0.68 21.41
N GLY A 185 -1.08 -0.29 22.27
CA GLY A 185 -0.90 0.76 23.26
C GLY A 185 -0.99 2.19 22.69
N SER A 186 -1.37 2.37 21.41
CA SER A 186 -1.48 3.68 20.78
C SER A 186 -2.71 3.76 19.89
N SER A 187 -3.52 4.80 20.06
CA SER A 187 -4.70 5.07 19.22
C SER A 187 -4.36 5.94 17.99
N LYS A 188 -3.18 6.58 17.94
CA LYS A 188 -2.86 7.61 16.95
C LYS A 188 -2.95 7.11 15.53
N ILE A 189 -2.23 6.02 15.21
CA ILE A 189 -2.16 5.50 13.85
C ILE A 189 -3.51 4.91 13.38
N TYR A 190 -4.28 4.31 14.28
CA TYR A 190 -5.58 3.73 13.94
C TYR A 190 -6.68 4.81 13.80
N THR A 191 -6.61 5.87 14.61
CA THR A 191 -7.46 7.06 14.43
C THR A 191 -7.10 7.78 13.12
N TYR A 192 -5.80 7.84 12.78
CA TYR A 192 -5.35 8.34 11.48
C TYR A 192 -5.90 7.47 10.34
N LEU A 193 -5.79 6.14 10.44
CA LEU A 193 -6.37 5.22 9.46
C LEU A 193 -7.87 5.50 9.26
N ALA A 194 -8.64 5.56 10.33
CA ALA A 194 -10.07 5.82 10.26
C ALA A 194 -10.40 7.12 9.51
N LYS A 195 -9.69 8.21 9.83
CA LYS A 195 -9.89 9.52 9.22
C LYS A 195 -9.34 9.60 7.78
N SER A 196 -8.17 9.02 7.52
CA SER A 196 -7.54 9.08 6.20
C SER A 196 -8.39 8.39 5.13
N VAL A 197 -9.03 7.27 5.45
CA VAL A 197 -9.96 6.57 4.54
C VAL A 197 -11.20 7.42 4.26
N LEU A 198 -11.76 8.11 5.28
CA LEU A 198 -12.92 8.99 5.09
C LEU A 198 -12.64 10.21 4.20
N SER A 199 -11.41 10.70 4.21
CA SER A 199 -10.95 11.86 3.43
C SER A 199 -10.24 11.49 2.13
N PHE A 200 -10.06 10.20 1.86
CA PHE A 200 -9.38 9.73 0.66
C PHE A 200 -10.30 9.74 -0.56
N LEU A 201 -9.68 9.64 -1.71
CA LEU A 201 -10.31 9.63 -3.02
C LEU A 201 -11.28 8.44 -3.17
N THR A 202 -12.36 8.68 -3.90
CA THR A 202 -13.25 7.61 -4.35
C THR A 202 -12.58 6.78 -5.47
N PRO A 203 -13.05 5.56 -5.76
CA PRO A 203 -12.51 4.76 -6.86
C PRO A 203 -12.49 5.51 -8.20
N LYS A 204 -13.52 6.31 -8.48
CA LYS A 204 -13.61 7.09 -9.71
C LYS A 204 -12.56 8.21 -9.76
N GLU A 205 -12.35 8.93 -8.67
CA GLU A 205 -11.32 9.97 -8.59
C GLU A 205 -9.90 9.39 -8.73
N ILE A 206 -9.65 8.19 -8.19
CA ILE A 206 -8.37 7.49 -8.39
C ILE A 206 -8.19 7.12 -9.86
N GLU A 207 -9.21 6.57 -10.51
CA GLU A 207 -9.20 6.25 -11.95
C GLU A 207 -8.91 7.50 -12.79
N GLU A 208 -9.58 8.61 -12.52
CA GLU A 208 -9.37 9.89 -13.22
C GLU A 208 -7.93 10.39 -13.08
N LYS A 209 -7.34 10.29 -11.87
CA LYS A 209 -5.93 10.64 -11.63
C LYS A 209 -4.96 9.69 -12.34
N MET A 210 -5.25 8.40 -12.39
CA MET A 210 -4.44 7.45 -13.16
C MET A 210 -4.50 7.74 -14.67
N ILE A 211 -5.66 8.12 -15.20
CA ILE A 211 -5.80 8.57 -16.60
C ILE A 211 -4.98 9.83 -16.86
N GLN A 212 -5.04 10.82 -15.96
CA GLN A 212 -4.23 12.05 -16.04
C GLN A 212 -2.74 11.75 -16.02
N ALA A 213 -2.30 10.76 -15.24
CA ALA A 213 -0.92 10.25 -15.23
C ALA A 213 -0.59 9.33 -16.41
N GLN A 214 -1.45 9.24 -17.44
CA GLN A 214 -1.29 8.52 -18.71
C GLN A 214 -1.38 6.99 -18.63
N PHE A 215 -1.78 6.42 -17.49
CA PHE A 215 -2.06 4.99 -17.38
C PHE A 215 -3.24 4.58 -18.28
N LYS A 216 -3.13 3.37 -18.85
CA LYS A 216 -4.12 2.80 -19.79
C LYS A 216 -4.70 1.50 -19.26
N SER A 217 -5.82 1.06 -19.86
CA SER A 217 -6.46 -0.22 -19.53
C SER A 217 -6.77 -0.38 -18.04
N ILE A 218 -7.18 0.70 -17.39
CA ILE A 218 -7.43 0.73 -15.95
C ILE A 218 -8.62 -0.18 -15.62
N GLN A 219 -8.43 -1.07 -14.66
CA GLN A 219 -9.46 -1.97 -14.13
C GLN A 219 -9.57 -1.77 -12.62
N ILE A 220 -10.75 -1.45 -12.16
CA ILE A 220 -11.06 -1.36 -10.74
C ILE A 220 -11.60 -2.72 -10.28
N LYS A 221 -10.88 -3.38 -9.38
CA LYS A 221 -11.24 -4.67 -8.81
C LYS A 221 -11.70 -4.48 -7.36
N ALA A 222 -12.96 -4.76 -7.07
CA ALA A 222 -13.45 -4.80 -5.70
C ALA A 222 -13.11 -6.17 -5.06
N HIS A 223 -12.66 -6.14 -3.82
CA HIS A 223 -12.45 -7.38 -3.07
C HIS A 223 -13.77 -8.05 -2.74
N LYS A 224 -13.76 -9.38 -2.65
CA LYS A 224 -14.92 -10.15 -2.20
C LYS A 224 -15.07 -9.98 -0.69
N SER A 225 -16.21 -10.31 -0.15
CA SER A 225 -16.53 -10.21 1.27
C SER A 225 -17.00 -8.81 1.71
N TRP A 226 -17.05 -8.60 3.00
CA TRP A 226 -17.47 -7.36 3.65
C TRP A 226 -16.56 -6.15 3.32
N ARG A 227 -15.34 -6.38 2.80
CA ARG A 227 -14.42 -5.31 2.39
C ARG A 227 -14.72 -4.76 0.99
N GLY A 228 -15.48 -5.46 0.15
CA GLY A 228 -15.76 -5.04 -1.22
C GLY A 228 -16.19 -3.58 -1.40
N PRO A 229 -17.02 -3.02 -0.50
CA PRO A 229 -17.44 -1.62 -0.59
C PRO A 229 -16.37 -0.59 -0.22
N ILE A 230 -15.29 -1.00 0.42
CA ILE A 230 -14.31 -0.11 1.05
C ILE A 230 -12.86 -0.36 0.62
N LEU A 231 -12.59 -1.45 -0.10
CA LEU A 231 -11.24 -1.86 -0.49
C LEU A 231 -11.21 -2.24 -1.97
N HIS A 232 -10.32 -1.58 -2.72
CA HIS A 232 -10.21 -1.77 -4.16
C HIS A 232 -8.75 -1.94 -4.58
N ALA A 233 -8.55 -2.68 -5.68
CA ALA A 233 -7.30 -2.69 -6.41
C ALA A 233 -7.50 -2.05 -7.78
N PHE A 234 -6.59 -1.15 -8.13
CA PHE A 234 -6.55 -0.43 -9.40
C PHE A 234 -5.39 -1.00 -10.22
N VAL A 235 -5.72 -1.76 -11.24
CA VAL A 235 -4.74 -2.40 -12.12
C VAL A 235 -4.70 -1.65 -13.44
N ALA A 236 -3.51 -1.28 -13.90
CA ALA A 236 -3.35 -0.52 -15.14
C ALA A 236 -2.01 -0.85 -15.84
N LYS A 237 -1.83 -0.30 -17.04
CA LYS A 237 -0.60 -0.40 -17.84
C LYS A 237 -0.06 0.98 -18.19
N LYS A 238 1.26 1.05 -18.36
CA LYS A 238 1.94 2.17 -19.04
C LYS A 238 1.72 2.11 -20.53
#